data_e1e75ec9e5abd9c97982ce496b60cf8f
#
_entry.id   e1e75ec9e5abd9c97982ce496b60cf8f
#
_cell.length_a   1.000
_cell.length_b   1.000
_cell.length_c   1.000
_cell.angle_alpha   90.00
_cell.angle_beta   90.00
_cell.angle_gamma   90.00
#
_symmetry.space_group_name_H-M   'P 1'
#
loop_
_entity.id
_entity.type
_entity.pdbx_description
1 polymer ?
#
loop_
_entity_poly.entity_id
_entity_poly.type
_entity_poly.pdbx_seq_one_letter_code
_entity_poly.pdbx_strand_id
1 'polypeptide(L)'
;VKEDTEYVDSIWEDIKWLTGEEPSGGVYYGSDYFETCFNCAVQLIKDGKAYVDDLTQEEMRQYRGSLTEPGKPSPYRDRSVEENLQLFQDMRDGKFADGSKTLRAKIDMASPNMNLRDPAIYRIVRAHHHRQGDKWCIYPLYDFAHPIQDALEGITHSMCSIEFENHRPLYEWVVDNCPLPHHPKQREFARLNVTHTVMSKRYLRQLVFEKHVEGWDDPRMPTLCALRRRGYTPSAILDFVQRAGIAKANSLVDIKLLEHCIREELNETALRRMAVTEPVKLVITNYPEGQCEEFEVPNNPRNEEAGSRKVPFTRELYIEKSDFAEVPPPKFQRLKPDGEVRLMGAYIVKCNEIVKDDNGEIVEIRCTADLETRNGMPVDGRKVKGTIHWVSAEHAIDADLYLYDNLFTL
;
A
#
# COMPACT_ATOMS: atom_id res chain seq x y z
N VAL A 1 12.59 17.96 7.79
CA VAL A 1 12.65 19.34 7.28
C VAL A 1 11.81 19.53 6.01
N LYS A 2 11.40 18.48 5.33
CA LYS A 2 10.49 18.50 4.16
C LYS A 2 9.26 17.60 4.35
N GLU A 3 9.03 17.12 5.55
CA GLU A 3 7.89 16.29 5.89
C GLU A 3 6.70 17.17 6.27
N ASP A 4 5.56 16.91 5.65
CA ASP A 4 4.28 17.53 5.99
C ASP A 4 3.61 16.74 7.11
N THR A 5 2.87 17.41 7.99
CA THR A 5 2.10 16.77 9.05
C THR A 5 1.06 15.79 8.50
N GLU A 6 0.51 16.07 7.32
CA GLU A 6 -0.38 15.14 6.60
C GLU A 6 0.20 13.73 6.46
N TYR A 7 1.50 13.62 6.14
CA TYR A 7 2.14 12.30 6.00
C TYR A 7 2.32 11.61 7.35
N VAL A 8 2.60 12.36 8.41
CA VAL A 8 2.75 11.80 9.77
C VAL A 8 1.42 11.20 10.24
N ASP A 9 0.33 11.94 10.09
CA ASP A 9 -1.00 11.52 10.49
C ASP A 9 -1.47 10.31 9.66
N SER A 10 -1.24 10.33 8.36
CA SER A 10 -1.59 9.23 7.44
C SER A 10 -0.82 7.95 7.75
N ILE A 11 0.50 8.03 8.02
CA ILE A 11 1.32 6.87 8.40
C ILE A 11 0.79 6.24 9.69
N TRP A 12 0.45 7.08 10.67
CA TRP A 12 -0.09 6.62 11.95
C TRP A 12 -1.42 5.89 11.78
N GLU A 13 -2.34 6.47 11.02
CA GLU A 13 -3.64 5.88 10.70
C GLU A 13 -3.49 4.54 9.97
N ASP A 14 -2.61 4.48 8.98
CA ASP A 14 -2.38 3.28 8.19
C ASP A 14 -1.75 2.14 9.00
N ILE A 15 -0.79 2.45 9.88
CA ILE A 15 -0.18 1.45 10.78
C ILE A 15 -1.24 0.90 11.73
N LYS A 16 -2.02 1.77 12.36
CA LYS A 16 -3.07 1.37 13.30
C LYS A 16 -4.14 0.50 12.61
N TRP A 17 -4.52 0.87 11.39
CA TRP A 17 -5.45 0.09 10.61
C TRP A 17 -4.89 -1.29 10.24
N LEU A 18 -3.63 -1.35 9.78
CA LEU A 18 -3.02 -2.60 9.29
C LEU A 18 -2.74 -3.58 10.43
N THR A 19 -2.27 -3.10 11.58
CA THR A 19 -1.87 -3.96 12.71
C THR A 19 -2.99 -4.19 13.70
N GLY A 20 -3.99 -3.31 13.76
CA GLY A 20 -5.04 -3.30 14.79
C GLY A 20 -4.53 -2.88 16.18
N GLU A 21 -3.27 -2.48 16.28
CA GLU A 21 -2.60 -2.20 17.56
C GLU A 21 -1.87 -0.85 17.52
N GLU A 22 -1.60 -0.31 18.69
CA GLU A 22 -0.69 0.81 18.86
C GLU A 22 0.70 0.29 19.26
N PRO A 23 1.79 0.96 18.85
CA PRO A 23 3.12 0.58 19.26
C PRO A 23 3.24 0.54 20.79
N SER A 24 3.77 -0.55 21.35
CA SER A 24 3.90 -0.75 22.79
C SER A 24 4.75 0.30 23.48
N GLY A 25 5.73 0.90 22.77
CA GLY A 25 6.59 1.97 23.27
C GLY A 25 6.04 3.38 23.06
N GLY A 26 4.92 3.54 22.32
CA GLY A 26 4.42 4.84 21.90
C GLY A 26 5.08 5.36 20.62
N VAL A 27 4.86 6.64 20.31
CA VAL A 27 5.41 7.32 19.14
C VAL A 27 6.61 8.17 19.53
N TYR A 28 7.73 7.91 18.89
CA TYR A 28 8.97 8.67 19.08
C TYR A 28 9.30 9.47 17.83
N TYR A 29 9.83 10.66 18.02
CA TYR A 29 10.21 11.53 16.90
C TYR A 29 11.72 11.78 16.92
N GLY A 30 12.38 11.55 15.81
CA GLY A 30 13.82 11.77 15.67
C GLY A 30 14.26 13.19 16.05
N SER A 31 13.40 14.19 15.88
CA SER A 31 13.66 15.58 16.28
C SER A 31 13.78 15.79 17.79
N ASP A 32 13.25 14.88 18.61
CA ASP A 32 13.36 14.98 20.08
C ASP A 32 14.77 14.63 20.57
N TYR A 33 15.56 13.96 19.73
CA TYR A 33 16.94 13.54 20.01
C TYR A 33 18.02 14.46 19.44
N PHE A 34 17.68 15.59 18.81
CA PHE A 34 18.66 16.49 18.19
C PHE A 34 19.74 16.99 19.16
N GLU A 35 19.38 17.28 20.40
CA GLU A 35 20.36 17.66 21.42
C GLU A 35 21.32 16.50 21.79
N THR A 36 20.80 15.29 21.89
CA THR A 36 21.61 14.09 22.16
C THR A 36 22.53 13.78 20.98
N CYS A 37 22.03 13.89 19.74
CA CYS A 37 22.87 13.75 18.55
C CYS A 37 23.99 14.80 18.51
N PHE A 38 23.69 16.05 18.88
CA PHE A 38 24.72 17.10 18.98
C PHE A 38 25.78 16.75 20.02
N ASN A 39 25.39 16.29 21.20
CA ASN A 39 26.30 15.90 22.24
C ASN A 39 27.18 14.69 21.87
N CYS A 40 26.62 13.71 21.15
CA CYS A 40 27.35 12.58 20.55
C CYS A 40 28.42 13.10 19.55
N ALA A 41 28.06 14.04 18.69
CA ALA A 41 28.98 14.64 17.74
C ALA A 41 30.11 15.41 18.45
N VAL A 42 29.80 16.17 19.50
CA VAL A 42 30.80 16.85 20.35
C VAL A 42 31.76 15.84 20.98
N GLN A 43 31.25 14.70 21.46
CA GLN A 43 32.10 13.65 22.02
C GLN A 43 33.02 13.04 20.96
N LEU A 44 32.54 12.76 19.76
CA LEU A 44 33.37 12.29 18.64
C LEU A 44 34.49 13.27 18.29
N ILE A 45 34.23 14.59 18.34
CA ILE A 45 35.26 15.61 18.12
C ILE A 45 36.32 15.55 19.24
N LYS A 46 35.88 15.47 20.51
CA LYS A 46 36.80 15.36 21.68
C LYS A 46 37.68 14.13 21.59
N ASP A 47 37.15 13.03 21.06
CA ASP A 47 37.88 11.77 20.87
C ASP A 47 38.77 11.77 19.61
N GLY A 48 38.80 12.87 18.85
CA GLY A 48 39.55 12.98 17.60
C GLY A 48 38.96 12.16 16.46
N LYS A 49 37.68 11.75 16.58
CA LYS A 49 36.96 10.90 15.62
C LYS A 49 36.00 11.65 14.69
N ALA A 50 35.95 12.97 14.76
CA ALA A 50 35.21 13.83 13.85
C ALA A 50 35.93 15.18 13.68
N TYR A 51 35.73 15.79 12.53
CA TYR A 51 36.29 17.09 12.18
C TYR A 51 35.34 17.91 11.32
N VAL A 52 35.45 19.24 11.41
CA VAL A 52 34.71 20.17 10.55
C VAL A 52 35.49 20.34 9.24
N ASP A 53 34.80 20.11 8.14
CA ASP A 53 35.35 20.21 6.79
C ASP A 53 34.72 21.41 6.03
N ASP A 54 35.59 22.18 5.36
CA ASP A 54 35.19 23.35 4.60
C ASP A 54 35.06 23.05 3.08
N LEU A 55 35.30 21.78 2.67
CA LEU A 55 35.12 21.37 1.28
C LEU A 55 33.66 21.51 0.85
N THR A 56 33.45 22.04 -0.33
CA THR A 56 32.15 22.00 -1.00
C THR A 56 31.69 20.56 -1.31
N GLN A 57 30.42 20.39 -1.58
CA GLN A 57 29.88 19.07 -1.94
C GLN A 57 30.58 18.45 -3.15
N GLU A 58 30.97 19.27 -4.13
CA GLU A 58 31.67 18.83 -5.33
C GLU A 58 33.11 18.39 -5.01
N GLU A 59 33.84 19.19 -4.24
CA GLU A 59 35.19 18.83 -3.79
C GLU A 59 35.17 17.57 -2.94
N MET A 60 34.20 17.43 -2.02
CA MET A 60 34.05 16.20 -1.22
C MET A 60 33.87 14.96 -2.10
N ARG A 61 33.12 15.08 -3.20
CA ARG A 61 32.98 13.96 -4.17
C ARG A 61 34.30 13.59 -4.82
N GLN A 62 35.08 14.60 -5.24
CA GLN A 62 36.41 14.38 -5.84
C GLN A 62 37.37 13.76 -4.85
N TYR A 63 37.41 14.24 -3.61
CA TYR A 63 38.28 13.72 -2.55
C TYR A 63 37.88 12.30 -2.13
N ARG A 64 36.60 11.93 -2.21
CA ARG A 64 36.14 10.61 -1.82
C ARG A 64 36.60 9.49 -2.78
N GLY A 65 37.03 9.82 -3.99
CA GLY A 65 37.47 8.86 -4.98
C GLY A 65 36.34 8.06 -5.61
N SER A 66 36.66 6.88 -6.13
CA SER A 66 35.73 5.99 -6.81
C SER A 66 35.72 4.57 -6.20
N LEU A 67 34.96 3.66 -6.75
CA LEU A 67 34.97 2.24 -6.31
C LEU A 67 36.32 1.58 -6.54
N THR A 68 37.08 2.04 -7.52
CA THR A 68 38.39 1.48 -7.92
C THR A 68 39.58 2.30 -7.43
N GLU A 69 39.34 3.54 -7.01
CA GLU A 69 40.37 4.45 -6.52
C GLU A 69 40.10 4.88 -5.07
N PRO A 70 41.08 4.82 -4.19
CA PRO A 70 40.93 5.28 -2.82
C PRO A 70 40.66 6.79 -2.77
N GLY A 71 40.02 7.23 -1.69
CA GLY A 71 39.85 8.64 -1.43
C GLY A 71 41.14 9.31 -0.94
N LYS A 72 41.17 10.65 -0.96
CA LYS A 72 42.21 11.50 -0.45
C LYS A 72 41.75 12.20 0.83
N PRO A 73 42.58 12.29 1.87
CA PRO A 73 42.28 13.09 3.06
C PRO A 73 41.96 14.54 2.70
N SER A 74 40.93 15.11 3.34
CA SER A 74 40.65 16.53 3.26
C SER A 74 41.83 17.32 3.88
N PRO A 75 42.18 18.52 3.36
CA PRO A 75 43.17 19.39 3.99
C PRO A 75 42.75 19.86 5.40
N TYR A 76 41.48 19.73 5.75
CA TYR A 76 40.94 20.12 7.06
C TYR A 76 40.85 18.96 8.05
N ARG A 77 41.24 17.75 7.66
CA ARG A 77 41.10 16.52 8.44
C ARG A 77 41.88 16.51 9.75
N ASP A 78 42.99 17.25 9.77
CA ASP A 78 43.92 17.24 10.89
C ASP A 78 43.86 18.53 11.72
N ARG A 79 42.75 19.28 11.65
CA ARG A 79 42.47 20.39 12.57
C ARG A 79 42.51 19.92 14.03
N SER A 80 42.92 20.80 14.95
CA SER A 80 42.92 20.47 16.39
C SER A 80 41.52 20.21 16.91
N VAL A 81 41.43 19.51 18.04
CA VAL A 81 40.15 19.24 18.72
C VAL A 81 39.48 20.55 19.11
N GLU A 82 40.24 21.49 19.64
CA GLU A 82 39.77 22.80 20.11
C GLU A 82 39.18 23.61 18.95
N GLU A 83 39.85 23.64 17.79
CA GLU A 83 39.38 24.33 16.60
C GLU A 83 38.07 23.68 16.07
N ASN A 84 38.02 22.36 16.00
CA ASN A 84 36.83 21.65 15.57
C ASN A 84 35.64 21.87 16.50
N LEU A 85 35.83 21.87 17.82
CA LEU A 85 34.78 22.18 18.80
C LEU A 85 34.22 23.59 18.60
N GLN A 86 35.13 24.59 18.44
CA GLN A 86 34.70 25.95 18.22
C GLN A 86 33.93 26.11 16.90
N LEU A 87 34.42 25.52 15.80
CA LEU A 87 33.77 25.57 14.52
C LEU A 87 32.38 24.87 14.53
N PHE A 88 32.30 23.73 15.21
CA PHE A 88 31.02 23.02 15.30
C PHE A 88 29.98 23.77 16.13
N GLN A 89 30.42 24.44 17.22
CA GLN A 89 29.56 25.34 17.98
C GLN A 89 29.14 26.55 17.13
N ASP A 90 30.05 27.14 16.37
CA ASP A 90 29.75 28.25 15.46
C ASP A 90 28.80 27.85 14.34
N MET A 91 28.84 26.58 13.86
CA MET A 91 27.82 26.02 12.94
C MET A 91 26.44 26.00 13.61
N ARG A 92 26.36 25.55 14.87
CA ARG A 92 25.09 25.53 15.64
C ARG A 92 24.53 26.93 15.86
N ASP A 93 25.44 27.89 16.14
CA ASP A 93 25.08 29.30 16.38
C ASP A 93 24.69 30.06 15.10
N GLY A 94 24.72 29.39 13.94
CA GLY A 94 24.30 29.96 12.67
C GLY A 94 25.28 30.97 12.07
N LYS A 95 26.56 30.94 12.44
CA LYS A 95 27.59 31.88 11.94
C LYS A 95 28.02 31.60 10.50
N PHE A 96 27.68 30.44 9.95
CA PHE A 96 28.09 30.03 8.62
C PHE A 96 26.88 29.85 7.67
N ALA A 97 27.10 30.06 6.38
CA ALA A 97 26.09 29.85 5.35
C ALA A 97 25.81 28.37 5.12
N ASP A 98 24.63 28.05 4.57
CA ASP A 98 24.27 26.71 4.16
C ASP A 98 25.31 26.13 3.18
N GLY A 99 25.71 24.88 3.43
CA GLY A 99 26.66 24.16 2.57
C GLY A 99 28.12 24.60 2.70
N SER A 100 28.44 25.61 3.53
CA SER A 100 29.83 26.12 3.69
C SER A 100 30.69 25.24 4.57
N LYS A 101 30.09 24.46 5.49
CA LYS A 101 30.79 23.55 6.41
C LYS A 101 29.96 22.31 6.66
N THR A 102 30.68 21.23 6.89
CA THR A 102 30.11 19.88 7.16
C THR A 102 30.92 19.24 8.29
N LEU A 103 30.27 18.61 9.27
CA LEU A 103 30.96 17.74 10.20
C LEU A 103 31.10 16.35 9.58
N ARG A 104 32.32 15.81 9.57
CA ARG A 104 32.64 14.48 9.03
C ARG A 104 33.20 13.57 10.12
N ALA A 105 32.79 12.30 10.06
CA ALA A 105 33.46 11.26 10.84
C ALA A 105 34.85 11.01 10.28
N LYS A 106 35.84 10.83 11.17
CA LYS A 106 37.23 10.54 10.80
C LYS A 106 37.47 9.04 10.87
N ILE A 107 37.31 8.34 9.75
CA ILE A 107 37.39 6.87 9.68
C ILE A 107 38.58 6.45 8.80
N ASP A 108 38.30 6.12 7.51
CA ASP A 108 39.35 5.62 6.61
C ASP A 108 39.05 6.02 5.16
N MET A 109 39.84 6.95 4.63
CA MET A 109 39.70 7.42 3.25
C MET A 109 40.11 6.37 2.19
N ALA A 110 40.79 5.31 2.60
CA ALA A 110 41.17 4.19 1.71
C ALA A 110 40.20 3.01 1.75
N SER A 111 39.16 3.07 2.59
CA SER A 111 38.20 1.98 2.72
C SER A 111 37.60 1.56 1.39
N PRO A 112 37.46 0.25 1.10
CA PRO A 112 36.73 -0.22 -0.06
C PRO A 112 35.23 0.14 0.02
N ASN A 113 34.69 0.30 1.22
CA ASN A 113 33.34 0.80 1.44
C ASN A 113 33.33 2.34 1.45
N MET A 114 32.76 2.92 0.41
CA MET A 114 32.70 4.38 0.25
C MET A 114 31.96 5.10 1.39
N ASN A 115 31.06 4.40 2.11
CA ASN A 115 30.34 4.96 3.25
C ASN A 115 31.23 5.13 4.49
N LEU A 116 32.42 4.54 4.52
CA LEU A 116 33.42 4.69 5.58
C LEU A 116 34.53 5.70 5.22
N ARG A 117 34.49 6.31 4.04
CA ARG A 117 35.47 7.31 3.61
C ARG A 117 35.12 8.70 4.17
N ASP A 118 35.36 8.89 5.44
CA ASP A 118 35.06 10.09 6.21
C ASP A 118 33.66 10.67 5.86
N PRO A 119 32.58 9.95 6.16
CA PRO A 119 31.22 10.36 5.80
C PRO A 119 30.81 11.64 6.52
N ALA A 120 29.98 12.45 5.86
CA ALA A 120 29.33 13.58 6.50
C ALA A 120 28.31 13.08 7.54
N ILE A 121 28.33 13.64 8.75
CA ILE A 121 27.42 13.31 9.84
C ILE A 121 26.53 14.48 10.25
N TYR A 122 26.93 15.74 9.97
CA TYR A 122 26.13 16.95 10.15
C TYR A 122 26.29 17.90 8.99
N ARG A 123 25.22 18.64 8.67
CA ARG A 123 25.21 19.72 7.67
C ARG A 123 24.47 20.95 8.17
N ILE A 124 24.79 22.11 7.61
CA ILE A 124 24.06 23.36 7.83
C ILE A 124 22.89 23.41 6.88
N VAL A 125 21.67 23.62 7.42
CA VAL A 125 20.43 23.80 6.64
C VAL A 125 19.53 24.75 7.43
N ARG A 126 19.25 25.92 6.88
CA ARG A 126 18.26 26.85 7.44
C ARG A 126 16.88 26.52 6.89
N ALA A 127 16.12 25.79 7.67
CA ALA A 127 14.75 25.44 7.32
C ALA A 127 13.90 25.33 8.59
N HIS A 128 12.68 25.85 8.51
CA HIS A 128 11.70 25.67 9.58
C HIS A 128 11.37 24.17 9.74
N HIS A 129 11.46 23.69 10.98
CA HIS A 129 11.11 22.30 11.30
C HIS A 129 9.75 22.25 11.97
N HIS A 130 8.81 21.43 11.48
CA HIS A 130 7.42 21.39 11.94
C HIS A 130 7.25 21.15 13.45
N ARG A 131 8.23 20.52 14.15
CA ARG A 131 8.21 20.28 15.61
C ARG A 131 9.16 21.18 16.38
N GLN A 132 10.34 21.50 15.83
CA GLN A 132 11.41 22.22 16.52
C GLN A 132 11.47 23.71 16.13
N GLY A 133 10.63 24.14 15.17
CA GLY A 133 10.66 25.52 14.68
C GLY A 133 12.02 25.88 14.07
N ASP A 134 12.53 27.03 14.44
CA ASP A 134 13.82 27.57 13.96
C ASP A 134 14.96 27.39 14.97
N LYS A 135 14.79 26.50 15.96
CA LYS A 135 15.79 26.25 17.02
C LYS A 135 17.12 25.73 16.48
N TRP A 136 17.09 25.01 15.36
CA TRP A 136 18.24 24.35 14.76
C TRP A 136 18.52 24.88 13.36
N CYS A 137 19.78 25.12 13.05
CA CYS A 137 20.28 25.42 11.71
C CYS A 137 21.31 24.39 11.23
N ILE A 138 21.63 23.39 12.07
CA ILE A 138 22.41 22.22 11.70
C ILE A 138 21.60 20.96 11.97
N TYR A 139 21.72 19.97 11.11
CA TYR A 139 20.96 18.73 11.21
C TYR A 139 21.89 17.53 11.04
N PRO A 140 21.71 16.47 11.88
CA PRO A 140 22.41 15.21 11.66
C PRO A 140 21.91 14.56 10.36
N LEU A 141 22.80 13.87 9.67
CA LEU A 141 22.44 13.03 8.56
C LEU A 141 21.87 11.70 9.06
N TYR A 142 21.12 11.03 8.19
CA TYR A 142 20.41 9.77 8.51
C TYR A 142 21.33 8.72 9.14
N ASP A 143 22.49 8.46 8.52
CA ASP A 143 23.44 7.44 8.99
C ASP A 143 24.03 7.71 10.39
N PHE A 144 23.92 8.96 10.88
CA PHE A 144 24.34 9.34 12.22
C PHE A 144 23.18 9.37 13.21
N ALA A 145 22.02 9.91 12.80
CA ALA A 145 20.87 10.06 13.70
C ALA A 145 20.19 8.72 13.99
N HIS A 146 20.04 7.85 12.98
CA HIS A 146 19.31 6.59 13.09
C HIS A 146 19.91 5.64 14.15
N PRO A 147 21.20 5.29 14.15
CA PRO A 147 21.77 4.42 15.19
C PRO A 147 21.67 5.01 16.59
N ILE A 148 21.77 6.33 16.75
CA ILE A 148 21.62 7.01 18.03
C ILE A 148 20.19 6.89 18.54
N GLN A 149 19.21 7.15 17.68
CA GLN A 149 17.79 7.02 18.01
C GLN A 149 17.45 5.59 18.41
N ASP A 150 17.82 4.60 17.61
CA ASP A 150 17.61 3.19 17.91
C ASP A 150 18.16 2.78 19.28
N ALA A 151 19.39 3.23 19.58
CA ALA A 151 20.02 2.91 20.86
C ALA A 151 19.31 3.56 22.05
N LEU A 152 18.82 4.79 21.90
CA LEU A 152 18.09 5.51 22.95
C LEU A 152 16.69 4.91 23.20
N GLU A 153 16.05 4.40 22.17
CA GLU A 153 14.73 3.77 22.25
C GLU A 153 14.77 2.29 22.65
N GLY A 154 15.97 1.73 22.88
CA GLY A 154 16.12 0.33 23.28
C GLY A 154 15.83 -0.68 22.18
N ILE A 155 15.94 -0.27 20.93
CA ILE A 155 15.77 -1.15 19.77
C ILE A 155 16.87 -2.21 19.78
N THR A 156 16.50 -3.47 19.65
CA THR A 156 17.44 -4.60 19.56
C THR A 156 17.76 -4.99 18.13
N HIS A 157 16.75 -4.94 17.26
CA HIS A 157 16.82 -5.29 15.84
C HIS A 157 16.36 -4.10 15.00
N SER A 158 17.30 -3.37 14.43
CA SER A 158 17.05 -2.26 13.52
C SER A 158 16.84 -2.82 12.12
N MET A 159 15.62 -2.76 11.61
CA MET A 159 15.26 -3.32 10.30
C MET A 159 15.25 -2.24 9.22
N CYS A 160 15.93 -2.50 8.10
CA CYS A 160 15.94 -1.59 6.96
C CYS A 160 15.97 -2.33 5.62
N SER A 161 15.87 -1.59 4.53
CA SER A 161 15.95 -2.18 3.18
C SER A 161 17.39 -2.57 2.83
N ILE A 162 17.54 -3.54 1.92
CA ILE A 162 18.84 -4.06 1.45
C ILE A 162 19.75 -2.98 0.86
N GLU A 163 19.20 -1.86 0.43
CA GLU A 163 19.95 -0.69 -0.04
C GLU A 163 20.94 -0.17 1.00
N PHE A 164 20.67 -0.38 2.29
CA PHE A 164 21.48 0.05 3.42
C PHE A 164 22.51 -1.00 3.89
N GLU A 165 22.65 -2.13 3.22
CA GLU A 165 23.63 -3.16 3.61
C GLU A 165 25.05 -2.60 3.70
N ASN A 166 25.45 -1.77 2.74
CA ASN A 166 26.75 -1.11 2.74
C ASN A 166 26.87 0.04 3.78
N HIS A 167 25.77 0.50 4.34
CA HIS A 167 25.74 1.50 5.41
C HIS A 167 25.87 0.87 6.81
N ARG A 168 25.58 -0.42 6.97
CA ARG A 168 25.67 -1.11 8.26
C ARG A 168 27.01 -0.94 8.97
N PRO A 169 28.17 -1.02 8.31
CA PRO A 169 29.44 -0.75 9.00
C PRO A 169 29.56 0.66 9.58
N LEU A 170 28.93 1.66 8.97
CA LEU A 170 28.85 3.01 9.52
C LEU A 170 27.88 3.09 10.70
N TYR A 171 26.74 2.41 10.61
CA TYR A 171 25.80 2.26 11.72
C TYR A 171 26.49 1.67 12.97
N GLU A 172 27.19 0.56 12.80
CA GLU A 172 27.97 -0.10 13.87
C GLU A 172 29.06 0.83 14.42
N TRP A 173 29.78 1.53 13.53
CA TRP A 173 30.80 2.50 13.94
C TRP A 173 30.22 3.62 14.82
N VAL A 174 29.04 4.14 14.51
CA VAL A 174 28.39 5.18 15.34
C VAL A 174 27.99 4.61 16.69
N VAL A 175 27.40 3.43 16.74
CA VAL A 175 27.01 2.77 18.00
C VAL A 175 28.20 2.50 18.88
N ASP A 176 29.34 2.08 18.31
CA ASP A 176 30.56 1.74 19.08
C ASP A 176 31.35 2.98 19.56
N ASN A 177 31.15 4.13 18.92
CA ASN A 177 31.93 5.33 19.19
C ASN A 177 31.16 6.46 19.90
N CYS A 178 29.82 6.33 20.03
CA CYS A 178 29.02 7.27 20.81
C CYS A 178 28.65 6.68 22.18
N PRO A 179 28.49 7.53 23.23
CA PRO A 179 28.11 7.07 24.56
C PRO A 179 26.62 6.70 24.63
N LEU A 180 26.26 5.54 24.10
CA LEU A 180 24.91 5.08 23.96
C LEU A 180 24.57 3.96 24.96
N PRO A 181 23.31 3.87 25.45
CA PRO A 181 22.93 2.90 26.48
C PRO A 181 22.76 1.48 25.93
N HIS A 182 22.50 1.32 24.63
CA HIS A 182 22.26 0.05 23.97
C HIS A 182 23.01 -0.06 22.66
N HIS A 183 23.25 -1.31 22.22
CA HIS A 183 23.93 -1.63 20.96
C HIS A 183 22.99 -2.39 20.03
N PRO A 184 22.07 -1.69 19.32
CA PRO A 184 21.17 -2.30 18.36
C PRO A 184 21.94 -2.90 17.18
N LYS A 185 21.33 -3.88 16.51
CA LYS A 185 21.92 -4.54 15.34
C LYS A 185 21.05 -4.33 14.11
N GLN A 186 21.62 -3.73 13.08
CA GLN A 186 20.94 -3.53 11.80
C GLN A 186 20.78 -4.86 11.06
N ARG A 187 19.60 -5.06 10.47
CA ARG A 187 19.25 -6.20 9.62
C ARG A 187 18.53 -5.69 8.38
N GLU A 188 18.98 -6.13 7.21
CA GLU A 188 18.46 -5.67 5.93
C GLU A 188 17.58 -6.74 5.29
N PHE A 189 16.53 -6.28 4.62
CA PHE A 189 15.58 -7.09 3.90
C PHE A 189 15.40 -6.56 2.49
N ALA A 190 15.13 -7.49 1.57
CA ALA A 190 14.79 -7.13 0.20
C ALA A 190 13.51 -6.31 0.14
N ARG A 191 13.46 -5.44 -0.85
CA ARG A 191 12.26 -4.69 -1.17
C ARG A 191 11.22 -5.64 -1.80
N LEU A 192 9.99 -5.55 -1.33
CA LEU A 192 8.86 -6.19 -1.99
C LEU A 192 8.52 -5.39 -3.25
N ASN A 193 8.74 -5.99 -4.43
CA ASN A 193 8.31 -5.43 -5.70
C ASN A 193 7.10 -6.22 -6.19
N VAL A 194 6.12 -5.50 -6.74
CA VAL A 194 4.86 -6.07 -7.23
C VAL A 194 4.68 -5.66 -8.68
N THR A 195 4.23 -6.58 -9.54
CA THR A 195 3.93 -6.27 -10.95
C THR A 195 2.87 -5.17 -11.05
N HIS A 196 2.88 -4.41 -12.13
CA HIS A 196 1.94 -3.30 -12.38
C HIS A 196 1.89 -2.24 -11.27
N THR A 197 2.98 -2.13 -10.48
CA THR A 197 3.02 -1.25 -9.30
C THR A 197 4.30 -0.43 -9.27
N VAL A 198 4.16 0.87 -9.06
CA VAL A 198 5.28 1.79 -8.82
C VAL A 198 5.29 2.19 -7.35
N MET A 199 6.35 1.77 -6.62
CA MET A 199 6.48 2.01 -5.17
C MET A 199 7.27 3.29 -4.85
N SER A 200 7.54 4.14 -5.83
CA SER A 200 8.31 5.38 -5.64
C SER A 200 7.41 6.55 -5.22
N LYS A 201 7.58 7.05 -3.98
CA LYS A 201 6.87 8.24 -3.49
C LYS A 201 6.97 9.43 -4.46
N ARG A 202 8.13 9.61 -5.11
CA ARG A 202 8.36 10.70 -6.06
C ARG A 202 7.40 10.65 -7.25
N TYR A 203 7.23 9.47 -7.85
CA TYR A 203 6.34 9.29 -8.99
C TYR A 203 4.87 9.30 -8.58
N LEU A 204 4.53 8.66 -7.47
CA LEU A 204 3.15 8.68 -6.96
C LEU A 204 2.70 10.09 -6.59
N ARG A 205 3.60 10.87 -5.96
CA ARG A 205 3.35 12.30 -5.69
C ARG A 205 3.07 13.10 -6.95
N GLN A 206 3.80 12.84 -8.04
CA GLN A 206 3.58 13.50 -9.31
C GLN A 206 2.16 13.24 -9.84
N LEU A 207 1.68 11.99 -9.78
CA LEU A 207 0.31 11.65 -10.20
C LEU A 207 -0.76 12.42 -9.42
N VAL A 208 -0.56 12.57 -8.11
CA VAL A 208 -1.48 13.33 -7.24
C VAL A 208 -1.45 14.83 -7.59
N PHE A 209 -0.27 15.44 -7.69
CA PHE A 209 -0.13 16.86 -7.94
C PHE A 209 -0.57 17.27 -9.36
N GLU A 210 -0.33 16.44 -10.37
CA GLU A 210 -0.76 16.63 -11.74
C GLU A 210 -2.22 16.21 -11.97
N LYS A 211 -2.90 15.74 -10.92
CA LYS A 211 -4.32 15.32 -10.94
C LYS A 211 -4.65 14.20 -11.94
N HIS A 212 -3.71 13.27 -12.13
CA HIS A 212 -3.97 12.03 -12.87
C HIS A 212 -4.76 11.02 -12.03
N VAL A 213 -4.74 11.19 -10.72
CA VAL A 213 -5.52 10.45 -9.73
C VAL A 213 -6.22 11.43 -8.78
N GLU A 214 -7.29 10.99 -8.11
CA GLU A 214 -8.09 11.84 -7.21
C GLU A 214 -7.29 12.27 -5.95
N GLY A 215 -6.41 11.41 -5.45
CA GLY A 215 -5.61 11.65 -4.26
C GLY A 215 -4.74 10.45 -3.92
N TRP A 216 -4.15 10.46 -2.73
CA TRP A 216 -3.32 9.36 -2.23
C TRP A 216 -4.13 8.08 -1.97
N ASP A 217 -5.42 8.22 -1.75
CA ASP A 217 -6.38 7.14 -1.51
C ASP A 217 -7.15 6.71 -2.77
N ASP A 218 -6.76 7.20 -3.95
CA ASP A 218 -7.36 6.74 -5.22
C ASP A 218 -7.25 5.21 -5.32
N PRO A 219 -8.35 4.47 -5.57
CA PRO A 219 -8.34 3.01 -5.56
C PRO A 219 -7.35 2.34 -6.50
N ARG A 220 -6.78 3.08 -7.46
CA ARG A 220 -5.73 2.61 -8.37
C ARG A 220 -4.32 2.74 -7.79
N MET A 221 -4.14 3.54 -6.73
CA MET A 221 -2.85 3.78 -6.10
C MET A 221 -2.40 2.58 -5.24
N PRO A 222 -1.09 2.32 -5.12
CA PRO A 222 -0.56 1.22 -4.31
C PRO A 222 -0.32 1.62 -2.84
N THR A 223 -1.03 2.61 -2.34
CA THR A 223 -0.94 3.05 -0.94
C THR A 223 -1.85 2.22 -0.04
N LEU A 224 -1.54 2.12 1.25
CA LEU A 224 -2.40 1.41 2.19
C LEU A 224 -3.79 2.04 2.30
N CYS A 225 -3.88 3.37 2.31
CA CYS A 225 -5.16 4.07 2.33
C CYS A 225 -5.99 3.81 1.06
N ALA A 226 -5.35 3.66 -0.12
CA ALA A 226 -6.03 3.29 -1.35
C ALA A 226 -6.52 1.84 -1.33
N LEU A 227 -5.71 0.90 -0.85
CA LEU A 227 -6.12 -0.49 -0.67
C LEU A 227 -7.30 -0.58 0.29
N ARG A 228 -7.26 0.16 1.41
CA ARG A 228 -8.37 0.25 2.37
C ARG A 228 -9.65 0.78 1.72
N ARG A 229 -9.56 1.89 0.95
CA ARG A 229 -10.70 2.45 0.22
C ARG A 229 -11.26 1.48 -0.82
N ARG A 230 -10.40 0.70 -1.47
CA ARG A 230 -10.78 -0.34 -2.45
C ARG A 230 -11.43 -1.56 -1.79
N GLY A 231 -11.36 -1.71 -0.48
CA GLY A 231 -11.98 -2.79 0.29
C GLY A 231 -11.05 -3.94 0.65
N TYR A 232 -9.74 -3.76 0.54
CA TYR A 232 -8.78 -4.73 1.08
C TYR A 232 -8.81 -4.70 2.61
N THR A 233 -8.64 -5.88 3.19
CA THR A 233 -8.59 -6.07 4.63
C THR A 233 -7.15 -6.15 5.12
N PRO A 234 -6.86 -5.79 6.38
CA PRO A 234 -5.55 -6.00 6.97
C PRO A 234 -5.08 -7.46 6.89
N SER A 235 -5.97 -8.41 7.18
CA SER A 235 -5.68 -9.86 7.14
C SER A 235 -5.27 -10.34 5.75
N ALA A 236 -5.94 -9.89 4.69
CA ALA A 236 -5.56 -10.25 3.32
C ALA A 236 -4.18 -9.68 2.93
N ILE A 237 -3.85 -8.46 3.37
CA ILE A 237 -2.54 -7.85 3.12
C ILE A 237 -1.45 -8.60 3.89
N LEU A 238 -1.68 -8.96 5.15
CA LEU A 238 -0.75 -9.74 5.96
C LEU A 238 -0.53 -11.14 5.39
N ASP A 239 -1.59 -11.82 4.94
CA ASP A 239 -1.49 -13.12 4.26
C ASP A 239 -0.66 -13.02 2.97
N PHE A 240 -0.88 -11.96 2.17
CA PHE A 240 -0.07 -11.69 0.99
C PHE A 240 1.42 -11.55 1.33
N VAL A 241 1.75 -10.76 2.36
CA VAL A 241 3.15 -10.54 2.77
C VAL A 241 3.78 -11.84 3.30
N GLN A 242 3.02 -12.66 4.04
CA GLN A 242 3.49 -13.96 4.51
C GLN A 242 3.77 -14.93 3.35
N ARG A 243 2.89 -14.97 2.36
CA ARG A 243 3.08 -15.82 1.15
C ARG A 243 4.23 -15.34 0.27
N ALA A 244 4.39 -14.02 0.14
CA ALA A 244 5.53 -13.43 -0.56
C ALA A 244 6.86 -13.76 0.12
N GLY A 245 6.84 -13.87 1.45
CA GLY A 245 7.98 -14.22 2.29
C GLY A 245 8.98 -13.09 2.45
N ILE A 246 9.95 -13.30 3.35
CA ILE A 246 11.02 -12.37 3.65
C ILE A 246 12.32 -12.91 3.06
N ALA A 247 13.01 -12.11 2.24
CA ALA A 247 14.28 -12.49 1.60
C ALA A 247 15.29 -11.34 1.65
N LYS A 248 16.56 -11.64 1.39
CA LYS A 248 17.61 -10.63 1.13
C LYS A 248 17.79 -10.31 -0.36
N ALA A 249 17.31 -11.20 -1.24
CA ALA A 249 17.34 -10.97 -2.68
C ALA A 249 16.02 -10.34 -3.14
N ASN A 250 16.12 -9.28 -3.96
CA ASN A 250 14.94 -8.64 -4.53
C ASN A 250 14.15 -9.64 -5.38
N SER A 251 12.88 -9.73 -5.15
CA SER A 251 11.95 -10.55 -5.92
C SER A 251 10.81 -9.68 -6.47
N LEU A 252 10.22 -10.13 -7.57
CA LEU A 252 9.02 -9.54 -8.14
C LEU A 252 7.86 -10.50 -7.93
N VAL A 253 6.83 -10.04 -7.27
CA VAL A 253 5.61 -10.81 -6.97
C VAL A 253 4.48 -10.34 -7.88
N ASP A 254 3.70 -11.28 -8.42
CA ASP A 254 2.54 -10.93 -9.24
C ASP A 254 1.44 -10.31 -8.37
N ILE A 255 0.88 -9.16 -8.78
CA ILE A 255 -0.25 -8.48 -8.12
C ILE A 255 -1.45 -9.43 -7.93
N LYS A 256 -1.61 -10.42 -8.81
CA LYS A 256 -2.68 -11.43 -8.70
C LYS A 256 -2.61 -12.25 -7.42
N LEU A 257 -1.45 -12.36 -6.79
CA LEU A 257 -1.35 -13.00 -5.49
C LEU A 257 -2.08 -12.18 -4.41
N LEU A 258 -1.92 -10.86 -4.40
CA LEU A 258 -2.66 -9.97 -3.51
C LEU A 258 -4.17 -10.04 -3.78
N GLU A 259 -4.57 -10.03 -5.05
CA GLU A 259 -5.97 -10.21 -5.44
C GLU A 259 -6.54 -11.58 -5.06
N HIS A 260 -5.70 -12.61 -5.07
CA HIS A 260 -6.08 -13.94 -4.62
C HIS A 260 -6.33 -13.98 -3.12
N CYS A 261 -5.45 -13.40 -2.31
CA CYS A 261 -5.61 -13.34 -0.84
C CYS A 261 -6.92 -12.67 -0.45
N ILE A 262 -7.24 -11.49 -1.02
CA ILE A 262 -8.49 -10.81 -0.70
C ILE A 262 -9.72 -11.60 -1.19
N ARG A 263 -9.63 -12.27 -2.34
CA ARG A 263 -10.73 -13.10 -2.86
C ARG A 263 -10.99 -14.31 -1.98
N GLU A 264 -9.94 -14.98 -1.48
CA GLU A 264 -10.09 -16.10 -0.54
C GLU A 264 -10.80 -15.65 0.73
N GLU A 265 -10.35 -14.57 1.35
CA GLU A 265 -10.96 -14.06 2.56
C GLU A 265 -12.41 -13.63 2.36
N LEU A 266 -12.68 -12.84 1.32
CA LEU A 266 -14.03 -12.37 1.04
C LEU A 266 -15.00 -13.51 0.65
N ASN A 267 -14.48 -14.62 0.12
CA ASN A 267 -15.30 -15.80 -0.12
C ASN A 267 -15.90 -16.37 1.18
N GLU A 268 -15.20 -16.26 2.28
CA GLU A 268 -15.66 -16.76 3.58
C GLU A 268 -16.43 -15.69 4.37
N THR A 269 -16.03 -14.43 4.28
CA THR A 269 -16.49 -13.36 5.19
C THR A 269 -17.54 -12.42 4.58
N ALA A 270 -17.49 -12.17 3.26
CA ALA A 270 -18.31 -11.13 2.65
C ALA A 270 -19.78 -11.52 2.52
N LEU A 271 -20.67 -10.57 2.84
CA LEU A 271 -22.09 -10.69 2.58
C LEU A 271 -22.36 -10.56 1.08
N ARG A 272 -23.03 -11.55 0.50
CA ARG A 272 -23.38 -11.57 -0.93
C ARG A 272 -24.56 -10.65 -1.23
N ARG A 273 -24.47 -9.93 -2.34
CA ARG A 273 -25.57 -9.16 -2.91
C ARG A 273 -25.68 -9.49 -4.39
N MET A 274 -26.89 -9.39 -4.93
CA MET A 274 -27.09 -9.49 -6.36
C MET A 274 -26.98 -8.09 -6.97
N ALA A 275 -26.10 -7.95 -7.96
CA ALA A 275 -25.91 -6.74 -8.74
C ALA A 275 -25.89 -7.11 -10.22
N VAL A 276 -26.53 -6.31 -11.04
CA VAL A 276 -26.55 -6.48 -12.49
C VAL A 276 -25.85 -5.28 -13.09
N THR A 277 -24.77 -5.53 -13.81
CA THR A 277 -23.87 -4.47 -14.32
C THR A 277 -24.23 -4.06 -15.75
N GLU A 278 -24.66 -5.01 -16.56
CA GLU A 278 -25.18 -4.80 -17.91
C GLU A 278 -26.60 -5.37 -17.99
N PRO A 279 -27.63 -4.59 -17.59
CA PRO A 279 -28.97 -5.10 -17.41
C PRO A 279 -29.70 -5.42 -18.74
N VAL A 280 -30.31 -6.59 -18.79
CA VAL A 280 -31.34 -6.93 -19.79
C VAL A 280 -32.61 -7.25 -19.04
N LYS A 281 -33.73 -6.70 -19.52
CA LYS A 281 -35.05 -6.91 -18.92
C LYS A 281 -35.51 -8.34 -19.14
N LEU A 282 -35.98 -8.99 -18.08
CA LEU A 282 -36.60 -10.30 -18.10
C LEU A 282 -38.04 -10.17 -17.60
N VAL A 283 -39.00 -10.58 -18.40
CA VAL A 283 -40.44 -10.54 -18.06
C VAL A 283 -40.96 -11.95 -17.85
N ILE A 284 -41.53 -12.20 -16.67
CA ILE A 284 -42.18 -13.50 -16.36
C ILE A 284 -43.66 -13.41 -16.76
N THR A 285 -44.01 -13.92 -17.93
CA THR A 285 -45.31 -13.70 -18.57
C THR A 285 -46.47 -14.33 -17.82
N ASN A 286 -46.24 -15.41 -17.10
CA ASN A 286 -47.27 -16.11 -16.29
C ASN A 286 -47.23 -15.71 -14.81
N TYR A 287 -46.47 -14.66 -14.42
CA TYR A 287 -46.50 -14.11 -13.08
C TYR A 287 -47.43 -12.90 -13.03
N PRO A 288 -48.33 -12.79 -12.03
CA PRO A 288 -49.35 -11.71 -11.99
C PRO A 288 -48.72 -10.32 -11.90
N GLU A 289 -49.32 -9.35 -12.58
CA GLU A 289 -48.95 -7.95 -12.48
C GLU A 289 -49.23 -7.40 -11.06
N GLY A 290 -48.29 -6.59 -10.56
CA GLY A 290 -48.40 -5.98 -9.23
C GLY A 290 -48.23 -6.95 -8.06
N GLN A 291 -47.97 -8.23 -8.33
CA GLN A 291 -47.62 -9.18 -7.28
C GLN A 291 -46.14 -9.09 -6.96
N CYS A 292 -45.83 -9.02 -5.65
CA CYS A 292 -44.49 -9.12 -5.12
C CYS A 292 -44.45 -10.21 -4.05
N GLU A 293 -43.50 -11.09 -4.11
CA GLU A 293 -43.22 -12.06 -3.06
C GLU A 293 -41.73 -11.99 -2.64
N GLU A 294 -41.44 -12.45 -1.45
CA GLU A 294 -40.07 -12.44 -0.90
C GLU A 294 -39.48 -13.85 -0.91
N PHE A 295 -38.28 -13.95 -1.44
CA PHE A 295 -37.46 -15.17 -1.34
C PHE A 295 -36.35 -14.99 -0.32
N GLU A 296 -36.13 -16.01 0.46
CA GLU A 296 -35.04 -16.06 1.41
C GLU A 296 -33.76 -16.56 0.72
N VAL A 297 -32.73 -15.71 0.71
CA VAL A 297 -31.45 -16.01 0.06
C VAL A 297 -30.32 -15.90 1.09
N PRO A 298 -29.41 -16.89 1.19
CA PRO A 298 -28.29 -16.84 2.10
C PRO A 298 -27.42 -15.59 1.88
N ASN A 299 -27.00 -14.95 2.95
CA ASN A 299 -26.07 -13.81 2.89
C ASN A 299 -24.67 -14.25 2.44
N ASN A 300 -24.24 -15.42 2.88
CA ASN A 300 -23.03 -16.09 2.39
C ASN A 300 -23.26 -17.61 2.38
N PRO A 301 -23.21 -18.29 1.22
CA PRO A 301 -23.45 -19.72 1.14
C PRO A 301 -22.34 -20.58 1.80
N ARG A 302 -21.20 -19.99 2.16
CA ARG A 302 -20.10 -20.68 2.87
C ARG A 302 -20.10 -20.43 4.37
N ASN A 303 -20.89 -19.47 4.83
CA ASN A 303 -20.95 -19.09 6.24
C ASN A 303 -22.42 -19.02 6.69
N GLU A 304 -22.91 -20.07 7.33
CA GLU A 304 -24.29 -20.15 7.84
C GLU A 304 -24.58 -19.08 8.91
N GLU A 305 -23.57 -18.67 9.69
CA GLU A 305 -23.72 -17.63 10.70
C GLU A 305 -24.03 -16.24 10.11
N ALA A 306 -23.71 -16.03 8.84
CA ALA A 306 -24.07 -14.81 8.12
C ALA A 306 -25.59 -14.67 7.92
N GLY A 307 -26.38 -15.73 8.18
CA GLY A 307 -27.81 -15.73 8.04
C GLY A 307 -28.30 -15.57 6.61
N SER A 308 -29.53 -15.14 6.46
CA SER A 308 -30.21 -14.94 5.19
C SER A 308 -30.84 -13.56 5.10
N ARG A 309 -31.30 -13.20 3.92
CA ARG A 309 -32.07 -11.99 3.64
C ARG A 309 -33.24 -12.28 2.74
N LYS A 310 -34.27 -11.46 2.83
CA LYS A 310 -35.42 -11.46 1.93
C LYS A 310 -35.10 -10.63 0.68
N VAL A 311 -35.37 -11.21 -0.47
CA VAL A 311 -35.19 -10.58 -1.78
C VAL A 311 -36.55 -10.52 -2.49
N PRO A 312 -37.03 -9.32 -2.84
CA PRO A 312 -38.30 -9.15 -3.51
C PRO A 312 -38.26 -9.67 -4.94
N PHE A 313 -39.26 -10.43 -5.33
CA PHE A 313 -39.46 -10.97 -6.68
C PHE A 313 -40.73 -10.39 -7.28
N THR A 314 -40.64 -9.87 -8.49
CA THR A 314 -41.74 -9.27 -9.23
C THR A 314 -41.81 -9.86 -10.66
N ARG A 315 -42.85 -9.51 -11.42
CA ARG A 315 -43.00 -9.94 -12.81
C ARG A 315 -41.83 -9.47 -13.69
N GLU A 316 -41.33 -8.27 -13.48
CA GLU A 316 -40.25 -7.69 -14.24
C GLU A 316 -38.94 -7.73 -13.43
N LEU A 317 -37.91 -8.28 -14.04
CA LEU A 317 -36.59 -8.46 -13.45
C LEU A 317 -35.52 -7.90 -14.39
N TYR A 318 -34.32 -7.69 -13.87
CA TYR A 318 -33.09 -7.52 -14.65
C TYR A 318 -32.15 -8.69 -14.41
N ILE A 319 -31.54 -9.17 -15.49
CA ILE A 319 -30.47 -10.16 -15.49
C ILE A 319 -29.24 -9.59 -16.19
N GLU A 320 -28.09 -10.21 -15.99
CA GLU A 320 -26.84 -9.82 -16.67
C GLU A 320 -26.94 -10.16 -18.17
N LYS A 321 -26.53 -9.24 -19.06
CA LYS A 321 -26.49 -9.46 -20.51
C LYS A 321 -25.72 -10.73 -20.87
N SER A 322 -24.64 -11.02 -20.17
CA SER A 322 -23.81 -12.21 -20.35
C SER A 322 -24.46 -13.51 -19.89
N ASP A 323 -25.60 -13.44 -19.17
CA ASP A 323 -26.38 -14.62 -18.74
C ASP A 323 -27.36 -15.09 -19.81
N PHE A 324 -27.43 -14.38 -20.93
CA PHE A 324 -28.23 -14.79 -22.09
C PHE A 324 -27.39 -14.89 -23.36
N ALA A 325 -27.65 -15.89 -24.18
CA ALA A 325 -27.08 -16.01 -25.51
C ALA A 325 -28.13 -16.56 -26.51
N GLU A 326 -28.44 -15.78 -27.59
CA GLU A 326 -29.30 -16.20 -28.65
C GLU A 326 -28.69 -17.37 -29.45
N VAL A 327 -27.39 -17.28 -29.73
CA VAL A 327 -26.59 -18.35 -30.34
C VAL A 327 -25.55 -18.79 -29.29
N PRO A 328 -25.90 -19.76 -28.44
CA PRO A 328 -25.03 -20.13 -27.31
C PRO A 328 -23.77 -20.83 -27.79
N PRO A 329 -22.59 -20.48 -27.18
CA PRO A 329 -21.36 -21.22 -27.43
C PRO A 329 -21.43 -22.64 -26.85
N PRO A 330 -20.51 -23.55 -27.26
CA PRO A 330 -20.46 -24.91 -26.71
C PRO A 330 -20.40 -24.91 -25.18
N LYS A 331 -21.21 -25.78 -24.54
CA LYS A 331 -21.30 -25.93 -23.07
C LYS A 331 -21.89 -24.71 -22.32
N PHE A 332 -22.56 -23.79 -23.00
CA PHE A 332 -23.26 -22.70 -22.35
C PHE A 332 -24.39 -23.21 -21.45
N GLN A 333 -24.32 -22.91 -20.17
CA GLN A 333 -25.26 -23.40 -19.14
C GLN A 333 -26.09 -22.27 -18.52
N ARG A 334 -26.39 -21.22 -19.31
CA ARG A 334 -27.20 -20.09 -18.90
C ARG A 334 -28.42 -19.98 -19.81
N LEU A 335 -29.17 -18.90 -19.73
CA LEU A 335 -30.41 -18.73 -20.47
C LEU A 335 -30.17 -18.64 -21.99
N LYS A 336 -30.99 -19.33 -22.75
CA LYS A 336 -30.97 -19.35 -24.22
C LYS A 336 -32.40 -19.58 -24.76
N PRO A 337 -32.67 -19.38 -26.06
CA PRO A 337 -33.97 -19.65 -26.66
C PRO A 337 -34.43 -21.07 -26.36
N ASP A 338 -35.67 -21.21 -25.94
CA ASP A 338 -36.31 -22.48 -25.50
C ASP A 338 -35.62 -23.21 -24.35
N GLY A 339 -34.57 -22.58 -23.76
CA GLY A 339 -33.82 -23.14 -22.65
C GLY A 339 -34.37 -22.75 -21.29
N GLU A 340 -34.04 -23.57 -20.29
CA GLU A 340 -34.36 -23.33 -18.89
C GLU A 340 -33.14 -22.92 -18.11
N VAL A 341 -33.34 -22.04 -17.13
CA VAL A 341 -32.33 -21.64 -16.14
C VAL A 341 -32.99 -21.40 -14.78
N ARG A 342 -32.23 -21.59 -13.73
CA ARG A 342 -32.67 -21.30 -12.37
C ARG A 342 -32.35 -19.86 -12.02
N LEU A 343 -33.35 -19.11 -11.59
CA LEU A 343 -33.16 -17.84 -10.92
C LEU A 343 -32.74 -18.10 -9.47
N MET A 344 -31.60 -17.55 -9.05
CA MET A 344 -30.99 -17.84 -7.72
C MET A 344 -32.01 -17.64 -6.60
N GLY A 345 -32.29 -18.71 -5.85
CA GLY A 345 -33.23 -18.70 -4.72
C GLY A 345 -34.69 -18.52 -5.09
N ALA A 346 -35.07 -18.48 -6.38
CA ALA A 346 -36.43 -18.27 -6.83
C ALA A 346 -36.93 -19.42 -7.76
N TYR A 347 -37.38 -19.12 -8.92
CA TYR A 347 -38.01 -20.08 -9.85
C TYR A 347 -37.03 -20.57 -10.93
N ILE A 348 -37.38 -21.72 -11.53
CA ILE A 348 -36.87 -22.09 -12.84
C ILE A 348 -37.71 -21.37 -13.89
N VAL A 349 -37.06 -20.76 -14.86
CA VAL A 349 -37.68 -20.03 -15.95
C VAL A 349 -37.24 -20.58 -17.29
N LYS A 350 -38.17 -20.57 -18.25
CA LYS A 350 -37.95 -20.97 -19.65
C LYS A 350 -38.09 -19.76 -20.56
N CYS A 351 -37.11 -19.53 -21.42
CA CYS A 351 -37.17 -18.48 -22.44
C CYS A 351 -38.16 -18.88 -23.57
N ASN A 352 -39.16 -18.03 -23.81
CA ASN A 352 -40.18 -18.26 -24.82
C ASN A 352 -40.05 -17.29 -26.00
N GLU A 353 -39.67 -16.04 -25.75
CA GLU A 353 -39.63 -14.99 -26.77
C GLU A 353 -38.47 -14.00 -26.44
N ILE A 354 -37.90 -13.45 -27.50
CA ILE A 354 -36.85 -12.41 -27.43
C ILE A 354 -37.38 -11.18 -28.16
N VAL A 355 -37.38 -10.04 -27.50
CA VAL A 355 -37.77 -8.77 -28.10
C VAL A 355 -36.49 -7.96 -28.38
N LYS A 356 -36.40 -7.49 -29.61
CA LYS A 356 -35.29 -6.68 -30.10
C LYS A 356 -35.74 -5.28 -30.48
N ASP A 357 -34.86 -4.34 -30.37
CA ASP A 357 -35.06 -2.99 -30.89
C ASP A 357 -34.82 -2.91 -32.42
N ASP A 358 -34.95 -1.70 -32.96
CA ASP A 358 -34.75 -1.45 -34.40
C ASP A 358 -33.31 -1.68 -34.87
N ASN A 359 -32.35 -1.73 -33.93
CA ASN A 359 -30.93 -2.00 -34.20
C ASN A 359 -30.60 -3.50 -34.10
N GLY A 360 -31.55 -4.32 -33.70
CA GLY A 360 -31.34 -5.74 -33.47
C GLY A 360 -30.79 -6.12 -32.11
N GLU A 361 -30.64 -5.14 -31.19
CA GLU A 361 -30.21 -5.39 -29.81
C GLU A 361 -31.36 -5.95 -28.98
N ILE A 362 -31.05 -6.89 -28.09
CA ILE A 362 -32.01 -7.51 -27.19
C ILE A 362 -32.36 -6.53 -26.07
N VAL A 363 -33.62 -6.14 -26.01
CA VAL A 363 -34.15 -5.22 -24.99
C VAL A 363 -35.01 -5.91 -23.94
N GLU A 364 -35.64 -7.04 -24.29
CA GLU A 364 -36.47 -7.79 -23.35
C GLU A 364 -36.45 -9.29 -23.68
N ILE A 365 -36.42 -10.12 -22.65
CA ILE A 365 -36.55 -11.57 -22.76
C ILE A 365 -37.83 -11.97 -22.04
N ARG A 366 -38.75 -12.67 -22.72
CA ARG A 366 -39.99 -13.15 -22.15
C ARG A 366 -39.89 -14.61 -21.78
N CYS A 367 -40.12 -14.88 -20.50
CA CYS A 367 -40.04 -16.22 -19.95
C CYS A 367 -41.34 -16.65 -19.26
N THR A 368 -41.57 -17.94 -19.17
CA THR A 368 -42.50 -18.52 -18.22
C THR A 368 -41.77 -19.12 -17.03
N ALA A 369 -42.29 -18.89 -15.84
CA ALA A 369 -41.78 -19.50 -14.62
C ALA A 369 -42.52 -20.79 -14.31
N ASP A 370 -41.81 -21.81 -13.89
CA ASP A 370 -42.39 -22.98 -13.25
C ASP A 370 -42.61 -22.64 -11.77
N LEU A 371 -43.84 -22.22 -11.45
CA LEU A 371 -44.22 -21.71 -10.13
C LEU A 371 -44.17 -22.78 -9.03
N GLU A 372 -44.11 -24.07 -9.40
CA GLU A 372 -43.94 -25.17 -8.45
C GLU A 372 -42.47 -25.35 -8.03
N THR A 373 -41.51 -24.76 -8.76
CA THR A 373 -40.07 -24.86 -8.50
C THR A 373 -39.56 -23.82 -7.51
N ARG A 374 -40.35 -23.39 -6.57
CA ARG A 374 -39.94 -22.47 -5.52
C ARG A 374 -38.63 -22.95 -4.89
N ASN A 375 -37.66 -22.03 -4.72
CA ASN A 375 -36.28 -22.34 -4.32
C ASN A 375 -35.45 -23.16 -5.31
N GLY A 376 -35.92 -23.22 -6.57
CA GLY A 376 -35.17 -23.81 -7.68
C GLY A 376 -35.16 -25.33 -7.75
N MET A 377 -36.05 -26.03 -7.05
CA MET A 377 -36.15 -27.49 -7.10
C MET A 377 -37.32 -27.91 -8.00
N PRO A 378 -37.09 -28.63 -9.13
CA PRO A 378 -38.15 -29.12 -9.99
C PRO A 378 -38.85 -30.34 -9.38
N VAL A 379 -40.19 -30.33 -9.36
CA VAL A 379 -41.00 -31.39 -8.77
C VAL A 379 -40.91 -32.69 -9.60
N ASP A 380 -40.72 -32.59 -10.90
CA ASP A 380 -40.59 -33.73 -11.83
C ASP A 380 -39.20 -34.35 -11.89
N GLY A 381 -38.24 -33.82 -11.08
CA GLY A 381 -36.87 -34.36 -10.97
C GLY A 381 -36.00 -34.05 -12.20
N ARG A 382 -36.42 -33.19 -13.15
CA ARG A 382 -35.58 -32.78 -14.28
C ARG A 382 -34.37 -32.00 -13.79
N LYS A 383 -33.24 -32.10 -14.49
CA LYS A 383 -32.01 -31.41 -14.15
C LYS A 383 -31.87 -30.12 -14.92
N VAL A 384 -31.96 -28.98 -14.23
CA VAL A 384 -31.62 -27.67 -14.74
C VAL A 384 -30.22 -27.28 -14.26
N LYS A 385 -29.29 -27.10 -15.21
CA LYS A 385 -27.84 -26.98 -14.89
C LYS A 385 -27.40 -25.57 -14.58
N GLY A 386 -28.04 -24.53 -15.14
CA GLY A 386 -27.65 -23.15 -14.96
C GLY A 386 -28.35 -22.48 -13.79
N THR A 387 -27.66 -21.62 -13.09
CA THR A 387 -28.22 -20.68 -12.10
C THR A 387 -27.68 -19.28 -12.42
N ILE A 388 -28.57 -18.30 -12.54
CA ILE A 388 -28.23 -16.90 -12.77
C ILE A 388 -28.76 -16.04 -11.64
N HIS A 389 -28.10 -14.92 -11.37
CA HIS A 389 -28.60 -13.92 -10.44
C HIS A 389 -29.55 -12.95 -11.15
N TRP A 390 -30.30 -12.20 -10.36
CA TRP A 390 -31.35 -11.33 -10.87
C TRP A 390 -31.65 -10.25 -9.84
N VAL A 391 -32.25 -9.14 -10.27
CA VAL A 391 -32.82 -8.12 -9.41
C VAL A 391 -34.22 -7.76 -9.87
N SER A 392 -35.12 -7.42 -8.93
CA SER A 392 -36.44 -6.91 -9.26
C SER A 392 -36.33 -5.53 -9.89
N ALA A 393 -36.96 -5.31 -11.03
CA ALA A 393 -36.96 -4.02 -11.71
C ALA A 393 -37.60 -2.91 -10.85
N GLU A 394 -38.58 -3.28 -10.03
CA GLU A 394 -39.33 -2.36 -9.17
C GLU A 394 -38.56 -2.01 -7.90
N HIS A 395 -37.73 -2.94 -7.36
CA HIS A 395 -37.08 -2.80 -6.07
C HIS A 395 -35.54 -2.63 -6.14
N ALA A 396 -34.95 -2.77 -7.34
CA ALA A 396 -33.54 -2.51 -7.54
C ALA A 396 -33.23 -1.02 -7.35
N ILE A 397 -32.05 -0.74 -6.85
CA ILE A 397 -31.52 0.63 -6.73
C ILE A 397 -30.42 0.81 -7.76
N ASP A 398 -30.41 1.95 -8.42
CA ASP A 398 -29.32 2.32 -9.31
C ASP A 398 -28.05 2.61 -8.51
N ALA A 399 -26.92 2.19 -9.05
CA ALA A 399 -25.61 2.41 -8.45
C ALA A 399 -24.58 2.76 -9.52
N ASP A 400 -23.71 3.71 -9.21
CA ASP A 400 -22.57 4.00 -10.05
C ASP A 400 -21.52 2.89 -9.95
N LEU A 401 -21.10 2.36 -11.09
CA LEU A 401 -20.08 1.31 -11.15
C LEU A 401 -18.76 1.88 -11.65
N TYR A 402 -17.74 1.85 -10.81
CA TYR A 402 -16.38 2.24 -11.16
C TYR A 402 -15.54 0.99 -11.43
N LEU A 403 -15.14 0.79 -12.67
CA LEU A 403 -14.28 -0.31 -13.10
C LEU A 403 -12.82 0.18 -13.13
N TYR A 404 -12.01 -0.33 -12.22
CA TYR A 404 -10.59 0.01 -12.16
C TYR A 404 -9.75 -1.05 -12.86
N ASP A 405 -8.80 -0.60 -13.65
CA ASP A 405 -7.71 -1.40 -14.19
C ASP A 405 -6.39 -0.98 -13.56
N ASN A 406 -5.30 -1.64 -13.92
CA ASN A 406 -3.96 -1.31 -13.44
C ASN A 406 -3.58 0.13 -13.82
N LEU A 407 -3.06 0.89 -12.87
CA LEU A 407 -2.57 2.25 -13.12
C LEU A 407 -1.30 2.26 -13.98
N PHE A 408 -0.51 1.18 -13.89
CA PHE A 408 0.74 1.01 -14.62
C PHE A 408 0.73 -0.26 -15.47
N THR A 409 1.33 -0.19 -16.63
CA THR A 409 1.39 -1.32 -17.58
C THR A 409 2.43 -2.37 -17.21
N LEU A 410 3.44 -2.04 -16.42
CA LEU A 410 4.51 -2.95 -15.97
C LEU A 410 4.89 -2.65 -14.53
#